data_d22fa05fc603bc5ec98af420fb203b6f
#
_entry.id   d22fa05fc603bc5ec98af420fb203b6f
#
_cell.length_a   1.000
_cell.length_b   1.000
_cell.length_c   1.000
_cell.angle_alpha   90.00
_cell.angle_beta   90.00
_cell.angle_gamma   90.00
#
_symmetry.space_group_name_H-M   'P 1'
#
loop_
_entity.id
_entity.type
_entity.pdbx_description
1 polymer ?
#
loop_
_entity_poly.entity_id
_entity_poly.type
_entity_poly.pdbx_seq_one_letter_code
_entity_poly.pdbx_strand_id
1 'polypeptide(L)'
;MKDTTKKPEILTTTVGSYPVPAWLLSMPTEQTLLDATRVVVDIQRQRGIDLPTDGELYRFDPNHPDTNGMIDYFIRPLSGVRAEVGRQEWHEFRQMQTMSFRAKPAGVVEDALSEGTLNLVSDCERAIGVAGKDIKFTVTSPYMLARTLLDKYYGDFDRLLTALAEVLAAQVRELDCTCLQIDEANIPGNPQDAPRAAEAMNIVLDAFKGEKAVHFCFGNYGGQVIQKGTWSALIEFLNTLRCDHLVLELKHRPEADLEALKAVTSDIVLGIGVIDVKVNPVETADDVAVSIETAEKMLGAGRIGWVHPDCGFWMLQRSVVDRKIEALVQGRDKYLGLA
;
A
#
# COMPACT_ATOMS: atom_id res chain seq x y z
N MET A 1 -28.13 -24.44 6.47
CA MET A 1 -28.67 -23.08 6.34
C MET A 1 -27.75 -22.18 7.16
N LYS A 2 -26.99 -21.28 6.52
CA LYS A 2 -26.23 -20.26 7.25
C LYS A 2 -27.24 -19.35 7.94
N ASP A 3 -27.02 -19.05 9.21
CA ASP A 3 -27.83 -18.11 9.96
C ASP A 3 -27.66 -16.70 9.33
N THR A 4 -28.64 -16.25 8.57
CA THR A 4 -28.65 -14.99 7.84
C THR A 4 -28.89 -13.78 8.76
N THR A 5 -28.99 -14.00 10.07
CA THR A 5 -29.23 -12.93 11.05
C THR A 5 -27.94 -12.36 11.65
N LYS A 6 -26.79 -13.03 11.49
CA LYS A 6 -25.48 -12.58 11.96
C LYS A 6 -24.84 -11.69 10.88
N LYS A 7 -24.67 -10.40 11.18
CA LYS A 7 -23.90 -9.50 10.32
C LYS A 7 -22.51 -10.09 10.06
N PRO A 8 -21.96 -9.97 8.84
CA PRO A 8 -20.61 -10.42 8.56
C PRO A 8 -19.61 -9.69 9.45
N GLU A 9 -18.57 -10.38 9.88
CA GLU A 9 -17.47 -9.77 10.60
C GLU A 9 -16.66 -8.91 9.65
N ILE A 10 -16.60 -7.59 9.92
CA ILE A 10 -15.80 -6.64 9.16
C ILE A 10 -14.65 -6.17 10.05
N LEU A 11 -13.43 -6.37 9.60
CA LEU A 11 -12.21 -5.99 10.30
C LEU A 11 -11.71 -4.61 9.86
N THR A 12 -10.92 -3.98 10.74
CA THR A 12 -10.30 -2.68 10.48
C THR A 12 -8.80 -2.82 10.32
N THR A 13 -8.23 -2.08 9.37
CA THR A 13 -6.79 -1.96 9.19
C THR A 13 -6.41 -0.55 8.73
N THR A 14 -5.13 -0.20 8.80
CA THR A 14 -4.57 0.97 8.12
C THR A 14 -3.88 0.53 6.82
N VAL A 15 -3.60 1.46 5.90
CA VAL A 15 -2.98 1.10 4.62
C VAL A 15 -1.48 0.82 4.78
N GLY A 16 -0.76 1.68 5.48
CA GLY A 16 0.68 1.50 5.70
C GLY A 16 1.27 2.69 6.44
N SER A 17 1.65 3.71 5.70
CA SER A 17 2.39 4.86 6.22
C SER A 17 1.63 5.67 7.27
N TYR A 18 2.37 6.15 8.25
CA TYR A 18 1.91 7.03 9.33
C TYR A 18 2.75 8.33 9.33
N PRO A 19 2.22 9.47 9.83
CA PRO A 19 3.02 10.69 9.93
C PRO A 19 4.27 10.49 10.78
N VAL A 20 5.44 10.82 10.23
CA VAL A 20 6.72 10.67 10.93
C VAL A 20 6.75 11.60 12.13
N PRO A 21 6.97 11.10 13.37
CA PRO A 21 7.04 11.94 14.55
C PRO A 21 8.19 12.96 14.48
N ALA A 22 7.93 14.22 14.87
CA ALA A 22 8.93 15.29 14.81
C ALA A 22 10.24 14.96 15.58
N TRP A 23 10.13 14.22 16.67
CA TRP A 23 11.28 13.79 17.45
C TRP A 23 12.13 12.70 16.76
N LEU A 24 11.53 11.85 15.92
CA LEU A 24 12.27 10.92 15.07
C LEU A 24 13.03 11.69 13.97
N LEU A 25 12.41 12.72 13.37
CA LEU A 25 13.08 13.58 12.39
C LEU A 25 14.29 14.33 13.01
N SER A 26 14.16 14.75 14.27
CA SER A 26 15.19 15.50 14.97
C SER A 26 16.35 14.65 15.48
N MET A 27 16.08 13.37 15.77
CA MET A 27 17.04 12.44 16.35
C MET A 27 16.85 11.03 15.77
N PRO A 28 17.24 10.82 14.49
CA PRO A 28 17.05 9.56 13.80
C PRO A 28 18.08 8.51 14.24
N THR A 29 17.77 7.79 15.33
CA THR A 29 18.55 6.67 15.84
C THR A 29 17.72 5.39 15.77
N GLU A 30 18.35 4.23 15.85
CA GLU A 30 17.64 2.95 15.93
C GLU A 30 16.65 2.92 17.12
N GLN A 31 17.05 3.43 18.27
CA GLN A 31 16.19 3.49 19.45
C GLN A 31 14.97 4.39 19.23
N THR A 32 15.16 5.58 18.63
CA THR A 32 14.03 6.47 18.37
C THR A 32 13.10 5.92 17.29
N LEU A 33 13.61 5.14 16.34
CA LEU A 33 12.79 4.42 15.37
C LEU A 33 11.93 3.34 16.04
N LEU A 34 12.53 2.52 16.92
CA LEU A 34 11.81 1.51 17.70
C LEU A 34 10.70 2.15 18.56
N ASP A 35 11.02 3.25 19.26
CA ASP A 35 10.04 3.95 20.09
C ASP A 35 8.92 4.56 19.26
N ALA A 36 9.24 5.11 18.09
CA ALA A 36 8.24 5.66 17.18
C ALA A 36 7.32 4.58 16.62
N THR A 37 7.88 3.45 16.19
CA THR A 37 7.11 2.30 15.71
C THR A 37 6.17 1.79 16.80
N ARG A 38 6.66 1.65 18.05
CA ARG A 38 5.83 1.25 19.18
C ARG A 38 4.67 2.21 19.42
N VAL A 39 4.94 3.51 19.42
CA VAL A 39 3.90 4.54 19.58
C VAL A 39 2.83 4.44 18.48
N VAL A 40 3.23 4.25 17.23
CA VAL A 40 2.29 4.14 16.09
C VAL A 40 1.43 2.88 16.20
N VAL A 41 2.03 1.74 16.54
CA VAL A 41 1.29 0.48 16.72
C VAL A 41 0.35 0.55 17.92
N ASP A 42 0.83 1.08 19.04
CA ASP A 42 0.02 1.19 20.28
C ASP A 42 -1.19 2.11 20.08
N ILE A 43 -1.03 3.22 19.35
CA ILE A 43 -2.15 4.10 19.02
C ILE A 43 -3.21 3.36 18.19
N GLN A 44 -2.81 2.66 17.14
CA GLN A 44 -3.72 1.88 16.31
C GLN A 44 -4.49 0.85 17.15
N ARG A 45 -3.80 0.10 18.00
CA ARG A 45 -4.40 -0.91 18.88
C ARG A 45 -5.32 -0.32 19.94
N GLN A 46 -4.89 0.76 20.61
CA GLN A 46 -5.71 1.45 21.60
C GLN A 46 -6.99 2.04 21.00
N ARG A 47 -6.99 2.38 19.71
CA ARG A 47 -8.17 2.83 18.96
C ARG A 47 -9.02 1.65 18.43
N GLY A 48 -8.55 0.41 18.57
CA GLY A 48 -9.30 -0.78 18.16
C GLY A 48 -9.08 -1.23 16.72
N ILE A 49 -7.96 -0.85 16.09
CA ILE A 49 -7.57 -1.41 14.79
C ILE A 49 -7.24 -2.90 14.97
N ASP A 50 -7.90 -3.76 14.19
CA ASP A 50 -7.77 -5.22 14.28
C ASP A 50 -6.40 -5.68 13.74
N LEU A 51 -5.95 -5.13 12.60
CA LEU A 51 -4.66 -5.44 12.01
C LEU A 51 -3.86 -4.14 11.75
N PRO A 52 -2.98 -3.73 12.67
CA PRO A 52 -2.19 -2.51 12.54
C PRO A 52 -1.03 -2.68 11.55
N THR A 53 -0.50 -1.54 11.06
CA THR A 53 0.78 -1.46 10.34
C THR A 53 1.86 -0.85 11.22
N ASP A 54 3.13 -1.03 10.82
CA ASP A 54 4.30 -0.44 11.51
C ASP A 54 4.47 1.07 11.27
N GLY A 55 3.67 1.63 10.35
CA GLY A 55 3.71 3.04 9.99
C GLY A 55 4.79 3.40 8.98
N GLU A 56 5.61 2.44 8.53
CA GLU A 56 6.66 2.63 7.50
C GLU A 56 7.72 3.68 7.87
N LEU A 57 7.92 3.92 9.16
CA LEU A 57 8.75 5.02 9.66
C LEU A 57 10.23 4.86 9.29
N TYR A 58 10.71 3.63 9.09
CA TYR A 58 12.07 3.31 8.66
C TYR A 58 12.37 3.70 7.20
N ARG A 59 11.34 3.99 6.40
CA ARG A 59 11.50 4.44 5.01
C ARG A 59 11.86 5.91 4.86
N PHE A 60 11.83 6.67 5.95
CA PHE A 60 12.28 8.05 5.96
C PHE A 60 13.80 8.12 6.04
N ASP A 61 14.44 8.76 5.06
CA ASP A 61 15.88 9.02 5.05
C ASP A 61 16.15 10.46 5.50
N PRO A 62 16.71 10.68 6.72
CA PRO A 62 16.99 12.01 7.23
C PRO A 62 18.08 12.75 6.42
N ASN A 63 18.94 12.02 5.72
CA ASN A 63 19.99 12.60 4.88
C ASN A 63 19.47 13.03 3.49
N HIS A 64 18.33 12.44 3.07
CA HIS A 64 17.70 12.70 1.79
C HIS A 64 16.19 12.92 1.98
N PRO A 65 15.78 14.01 2.64
CA PRO A 65 14.37 14.23 3.02
C PRO A 65 13.42 14.46 1.83
N ASP A 66 13.97 14.69 0.64
CA ASP A 66 13.26 14.82 -0.63
C ASP A 66 12.99 13.48 -1.33
N THR A 67 13.45 12.36 -0.75
CA THR A 67 13.20 11.03 -1.31
C THR A 67 11.79 10.52 -1.02
N ASN A 68 11.31 9.67 -1.91
CA ASN A 68 10.03 8.99 -1.74
C ASN A 68 10.25 7.61 -1.10
N GLY A 69 9.76 7.43 0.13
CA GLY A 69 9.88 6.17 0.88
C GLY A 69 9.21 4.96 0.21
N MET A 70 8.26 5.16 -0.70
CA MET A 70 7.68 4.07 -1.50
C MET A 70 8.59 3.63 -2.66
N ILE A 71 9.53 4.46 -3.09
CA ILE A 71 10.37 4.19 -4.27
C ILE A 71 11.83 4.08 -3.86
N ASP A 72 12.40 5.18 -3.35
CA ASP A 72 13.84 5.30 -3.15
C ASP A 72 14.35 4.33 -2.06
N TYR A 73 13.53 4.02 -1.06
CA TYR A 73 13.82 3.00 -0.04
C TYR A 73 14.06 1.60 -0.66
N PHE A 74 13.29 1.22 -1.66
CA PHE A 74 13.42 -0.08 -2.33
C PHE A 74 14.51 -0.07 -3.41
N ILE A 75 14.71 1.03 -4.10
CA ILE A 75 15.59 1.09 -5.28
C ILE A 75 17.05 1.35 -4.92
N ARG A 76 17.32 2.31 -4.01
CA ARG A 76 18.70 2.71 -3.68
C ARG A 76 19.57 1.59 -3.12
N PRO A 77 19.06 0.66 -2.30
CA PRO A 77 19.85 -0.44 -1.77
C PRO A 77 20.21 -1.53 -2.78
N LEU A 78 19.51 -1.59 -3.94
CA LEU A 78 19.71 -2.70 -4.89
C LEU A 78 21.08 -2.64 -5.54
N SER A 79 21.75 -3.80 -5.63
CA SER A 79 22.88 -3.95 -6.52
C SER A 79 22.41 -3.93 -7.99
N GLY A 80 23.27 -3.43 -8.88
CA GLY A 80 22.92 -3.23 -10.29
C GLY A 80 22.25 -1.90 -10.59
N VAL A 81 21.89 -1.11 -9.56
CA VAL A 81 21.32 0.23 -9.70
C VAL A 81 22.31 1.29 -9.25
N ARG A 82 22.57 2.26 -10.12
CA ARG A 82 23.28 3.49 -9.76
C ARG A 82 22.26 4.57 -9.39
N ALA A 83 22.37 5.12 -8.18
CA ALA A 83 21.45 6.14 -7.68
C ALA A 83 21.70 7.54 -8.30
N GLU A 84 22.94 7.87 -8.63
CA GLU A 84 23.30 9.13 -9.25
C GLU A 84 22.83 9.17 -10.70
N VAL A 85 22.03 10.18 -11.04
CA VAL A 85 21.42 10.36 -12.34
C VAL A 85 21.99 11.59 -13.02
N GLY A 86 22.65 11.39 -14.17
CA GLY A 86 23.20 12.45 -14.99
C GLY A 86 22.12 13.21 -15.79
N ARG A 87 22.52 14.37 -16.33
CA ARG A 87 21.63 15.25 -17.09
C ARG A 87 21.07 14.57 -18.35
N GLN A 88 21.88 13.76 -19.05
CA GLN A 88 21.47 13.02 -20.22
C GLN A 88 20.41 11.95 -19.87
N GLU A 89 20.65 11.18 -18.81
CA GLU A 89 19.75 10.13 -18.33
C GLU A 89 18.40 10.69 -17.83
N TRP A 90 18.43 11.85 -17.20
CA TRP A 90 17.22 12.58 -16.87
C TRP A 90 16.42 12.93 -18.13
N HIS A 91 17.10 13.41 -19.18
CA HIS A 91 16.45 13.74 -20.46
C HIS A 91 15.86 12.50 -21.14
N GLU A 92 16.61 11.39 -21.19
CA GLU A 92 16.15 10.11 -21.73
C GLU A 92 14.88 9.62 -21.00
N PHE A 93 14.91 9.61 -19.66
CA PHE A 93 13.78 9.17 -18.84
C PHE A 93 12.51 10.01 -19.10
N ARG A 94 12.65 11.32 -19.24
CA ARG A 94 11.51 12.20 -19.57
C ARG A 94 10.92 11.92 -20.95
N GLN A 95 11.73 11.48 -21.91
CA GLN A 95 11.25 11.11 -23.25
C GLN A 95 10.47 9.78 -23.23
N MET A 96 10.77 8.88 -22.31
CA MET A 96 10.06 7.62 -22.17
C MET A 96 8.62 7.78 -21.65
N GLN A 97 8.25 8.94 -21.07
CA GLN A 97 6.93 9.25 -20.51
C GLN A 97 6.37 8.17 -19.58
N THR A 98 7.27 7.51 -18.83
CA THR A 98 6.90 6.37 -17.98
C THR A 98 5.98 6.76 -16.83
N MET A 99 6.11 7.99 -16.32
CA MET A 99 5.34 8.48 -15.16
C MET A 99 5.05 9.97 -15.28
N SER A 100 3.79 10.37 -15.11
CA SER A 100 3.37 11.79 -15.20
C SER A 100 3.84 12.65 -14.03
N PHE A 101 4.13 12.05 -12.86
CA PHE A 101 4.49 12.76 -11.61
C PHE A 101 5.97 12.67 -11.24
N ARG A 102 6.79 11.93 -12.01
CA ARG A 102 8.22 11.80 -11.75
C ARG A 102 9.02 12.19 -12.99
N ALA A 103 9.76 13.28 -12.86
CA ALA A 103 10.56 13.80 -13.98
C ALA A 103 11.99 13.21 -14.02
N LYS A 104 12.46 12.59 -12.93
CA LYS A 104 13.81 12.04 -12.77
C LYS A 104 13.71 10.57 -12.37
N PRO A 105 14.48 9.64 -12.96
CA PRO A 105 14.48 8.26 -12.55
C PRO A 105 14.94 8.11 -11.09
N ALA A 106 14.51 7.05 -10.44
CA ALA A 106 14.97 6.68 -9.09
C ALA A 106 16.40 6.15 -9.12
N GLY A 107 16.81 5.58 -10.24
CA GLY A 107 18.16 5.08 -10.49
C GLY A 107 18.30 4.64 -11.94
N VAL A 108 19.52 4.30 -12.31
CA VAL A 108 19.90 3.75 -13.61
C VAL A 108 20.34 2.29 -13.41
N VAL A 109 19.70 1.37 -14.10
CA VAL A 109 20.04 -0.05 -14.07
C VAL A 109 21.20 -0.29 -15.05
N GLU A 110 22.36 -0.66 -14.53
CA GLU A 110 23.60 -0.84 -15.32
C GLU A 110 24.16 -2.26 -15.23
N ASP A 111 23.60 -3.10 -14.34
CA ASP A 111 23.97 -4.51 -14.19
C ASP A 111 22.76 -5.33 -13.72
N ALA A 112 22.94 -6.65 -13.59
CA ALA A 112 21.93 -7.55 -13.06
C ALA A 112 21.49 -7.13 -11.66
N LEU A 113 20.17 -7.05 -11.44
CA LEU A 113 19.62 -6.68 -10.15
C LEU A 113 19.80 -7.80 -9.13
N SER A 114 20.16 -7.41 -7.91
CA SER A 114 20.11 -8.26 -6.73
C SER A 114 19.77 -7.44 -5.48
N GLU A 115 19.58 -8.12 -4.36
CA GLU A 115 19.12 -7.49 -3.10
C GLU A 115 20.01 -6.34 -2.61
N GLY A 116 21.33 -6.42 -2.89
CA GLY A 116 22.30 -5.42 -2.43
C GLY A 116 22.27 -5.31 -0.90
N THR A 117 21.92 -4.12 -0.40
CA THR A 117 21.75 -3.86 1.04
C THR A 117 20.28 -3.75 1.45
N LEU A 118 19.32 -4.03 0.57
CA LEU A 118 17.90 -4.11 0.92
C LEU A 118 17.67 -5.27 1.89
N ASN A 119 17.05 -4.98 3.03
CA ASN A 119 16.82 -5.99 4.06
C ASN A 119 15.43 -5.81 4.71
N LEU A 120 14.40 -6.20 3.97
CA LEU A 120 13.01 -6.17 4.44
C LEU A 120 12.79 -7.09 5.65
N VAL A 121 13.60 -8.16 5.76
CA VAL A 121 13.53 -9.10 6.88
C VAL A 121 13.86 -8.39 8.18
N SER A 122 14.96 -7.64 8.22
CA SER A 122 15.36 -6.88 9.41
C SER A 122 14.33 -5.82 9.80
N ASP A 123 13.72 -5.14 8.82
CA ASP A 123 12.69 -4.13 9.09
C ASP A 123 11.39 -4.76 9.61
N CYS A 124 11.00 -5.92 9.06
CA CYS A 124 9.87 -6.69 9.54
C CYS A 124 10.12 -7.25 10.96
N GLU A 125 11.30 -7.82 11.21
CA GLU A 125 11.70 -8.30 12.54
C GLU A 125 11.67 -7.18 13.59
N ARG A 126 12.12 -5.97 13.23
CA ARG A 126 12.03 -4.79 14.09
C ARG A 126 10.57 -4.47 14.44
N ALA A 127 9.70 -4.47 13.45
CA ALA A 127 8.27 -4.23 13.64
C ALA A 127 7.64 -5.34 14.50
N ILE A 128 7.94 -6.61 14.26
CA ILE A 128 7.49 -7.76 15.05
C ILE A 128 8.01 -7.68 16.49
N GLY A 129 9.25 -7.27 16.69
CA GLY A 129 9.85 -7.09 18.03
C GLY A 129 9.13 -6.05 18.88
N VAL A 130 8.47 -5.09 18.25
CA VAL A 130 7.65 -4.05 18.91
C VAL A 130 6.20 -4.48 19.04
N ALA A 131 5.62 -5.03 17.99
CA ALA A 131 4.18 -5.23 17.82
C ALA A 131 3.74 -6.70 17.99
N GLY A 132 4.65 -7.68 17.97
CA GLY A 132 4.30 -9.07 17.74
C GLY A 132 3.99 -9.32 16.25
N LYS A 133 3.64 -10.56 15.93
CA LYS A 133 3.44 -10.98 14.53
C LYS A 133 2.16 -10.44 13.90
N ASP A 134 1.17 -10.08 14.71
CA ASP A 134 -0.13 -9.59 14.24
C ASP A 134 -0.02 -8.14 13.74
N ILE A 135 0.68 -8.00 12.63
CA ILE A 135 0.86 -6.77 11.87
C ILE A 135 0.74 -7.05 10.38
N LYS A 136 0.41 -6.00 9.65
CA LYS A 136 0.49 -5.95 8.19
C LYS A 136 1.77 -5.23 7.79
N PHE A 137 2.63 -5.92 7.06
CA PHE A 137 3.86 -5.37 6.49
C PHE A 137 3.62 -5.00 5.02
N THR A 138 4.14 -3.87 4.56
CA THR A 138 3.86 -3.36 3.21
C THR A 138 5.11 -3.37 2.35
N VAL A 139 4.94 -3.61 1.04
CA VAL A 139 6.00 -3.51 0.04
C VAL A 139 5.46 -2.82 -1.21
N THR A 140 6.29 -2.03 -1.89
CA THR A 140 5.90 -1.42 -3.15
C THR A 140 5.92 -2.46 -4.27
N SER A 141 4.93 -2.40 -5.15
CA SER A 141 4.79 -3.28 -6.30
C SER A 141 6.02 -3.25 -7.21
N PRO A 142 6.47 -4.41 -7.72
CA PRO A 142 7.58 -4.45 -8.68
C PRO A 142 7.29 -3.62 -9.94
N TYR A 143 6.03 -3.56 -10.40
CA TYR A 143 5.65 -2.74 -11.54
C TYR A 143 5.83 -1.24 -11.26
N MET A 144 5.40 -0.77 -10.10
CA MET A 144 5.59 0.63 -9.70
C MET A 144 7.08 0.99 -9.60
N LEU A 145 7.91 0.09 -9.06
CA LEU A 145 9.36 0.29 -8.97
C LEU A 145 10.03 0.30 -10.36
N ALA A 146 9.71 -0.67 -11.22
CA ALA A 146 10.27 -0.76 -12.58
C ALA A 146 10.04 0.52 -13.38
N ARG A 147 8.83 1.08 -13.30
CA ARG A 147 8.49 2.34 -14.00
C ARG A 147 9.29 3.55 -13.54
N THR A 148 9.94 3.49 -12.38
CA THR A 148 10.79 4.59 -11.89
C THR A 148 12.24 4.50 -12.32
N LEU A 149 12.65 3.41 -12.94
CA LEU A 149 14.04 3.14 -13.34
C LEU A 149 14.31 3.50 -14.79
N LEU A 150 15.54 3.92 -15.07
CA LEU A 150 16.09 3.98 -16.42
C LEU A 150 16.90 2.71 -16.65
N ASP A 151 16.38 1.82 -17.47
CA ASP A 151 17.05 0.55 -17.79
C ASP A 151 18.08 0.73 -18.91
N LYS A 152 19.33 0.36 -18.61
CA LYS A 152 20.45 0.29 -19.57
C LYS A 152 21.09 -1.10 -19.65
N TYR A 153 20.55 -2.08 -18.92
CA TYR A 153 21.10 -3.42 -18.83
C TYR A 153 20.20 -4.49 -19.48
N TYR A 154 18.92 -4.55 -19.07
CA TYR A 154 18.02 -5.60 -19.56
C TYR A 154 17.55 -5.34 -20.99
N GLY A 155 17.38 -4.06 -21.36
CA GLY A 155 16.91 -3.64 -22.68
C GLY A 155 15.47 -4.07 -23.01
N ASP A 156 14.75 -4.58 -22.00
CA ASP A 156 13.38 -5.08 -22.11
C ASP A 156 12.66 -4.87 -20.77
N PHE A 157 11.49 -4.24 -20.81
CA PHE A 157 10.77 -3.88 -19.59
C PHE A 157 10.26 -5.10 -18.82
N ASP A 158 9.84 -6.18 -19.49
CA ASP A 158 9.35 -7.38 -18.83
C ASP A 158 10.48 -8.13 -18.12
N ARG A 159 11.68 -8.14 -18.69
CA ARG A 159 12.88 -8.69 -18.04
C ARG A 159 13.29 -7.90 -16.80
N LEU A 160 13.28 -6.57 -16.86
CA LEU A 160 13.52 -5.70 -15.71
C LEU A 160 12.46 -5.93 -14.62
N LEU A 161 11.19 -5.99 -15.01
CA LEU A 161 10.06 -6.19 -14.12
C LEU A 161 10.14 -7.54 -13.39
N THR A 162 10.46 -8.61 -14.12
CA THR A 162 10.66 -9.95 -13.55
C THR A 162 11.82 -9.97 -12.58
N ALA A 163 12.96 -9.37 -12.92
CA ALA A 163 14.13 -9.31 -12.04
C ALA A 163 13.81 -8.58 -10.71
N LEU A 164 13.07 -7.47 -10.76
CA LEU A 164 12.60 -6.79 -9.55
C LEU A 164 11.64 -7.64 -8.72
N ALA A 165 10.71 -8.33 -9.39
CA ALA A 165 9.78 -9.22 -8.70
C ALA A 165 10.50 -10.37 -8.00
N GLU A 166 11.52 -10.96 -8.61
CA GLU A 166 12.35 -12.02 -8.02
C GLU A 166 13.15 -11.53 -6.81
N VAL A 167 13.73 -10.32 -6.88
CA VAL A 167 14.43 -9.72 -5.74
C VAL A 167 13.47 -9.50 -4.56
N LEU A 168 12.29 -8.93 -4.81
CA LEU A 168 11.29 -8.74 -3.75
C LEU A 168 10.78 -10.09 -3.22
N ALA A 169 10.54 -11.07 -4.09
CA ALA A 169 10.10 -12.41 -3.71
C ALA A 169 11.11 -13.11 -2.79
N ALA A 170 12.42 -12.95 -3.05
CA ALA A 170 13.45 -13.48 -2.16
C ALA A 170 13.36 -12.87 -0.76
N GLN A 171 13.15 -11.57 -0.65
CA GLN A 171 13.00 -10.85 0.62
C GLN A 171 11.71 -11.25 1.37
N VAL A 172 10.57 -11.25 0.69
CA VAL A 172 9.27 -11.49 1.36
C VAL A 172 9.08 -12.96 1.79
N ARG A 173 9.81 -13.90 1.20
CA ARG A 173 9.75 -15.32 1.56
C ARG A 173 10.13 -15.59 3.01
N GLU A 174 11.00 -14.75 3.57
CA GLU A 174 11.53 -14.88 4.92
C GLU A 174 10.77 -14.04 5.96
N LEU A 175 9.74 -13.26 5.55
CA LEU A 175 8.94 -12.48 6.47
C LEU A 175 8.02 -13.38 7.30
N ASP A 176 7.88 -13.05 8.60
CA ASP A 176 7.09 -13.84 9.57
C ASP A 176 5.98 -12.98 10.24
N CYS A 177 5.42 -12.03 9.49
CA CYS A 177 4.24 -11.25 9.90
C CYS A 177 2.95 -11.94 9.43
N THR A 178 1.82 -11.54 10.03
CA THR A 178 0.50 -12.11 9.70
C THR A 178 0.08 -11.79 8.26
N CYS A 179 0.29 -10.56 7.80
CA CYS A 179 -0.16 -10.12 6.48
C CYS A 179 0.93 -9.35 5.73
N LEU A 180 1.11 -9.67 4.45
CA LEU A 180 1.89 -8.87 3.48
C LEU A 180 0.93 -8.08 2.60
N GLN A 181 1.16 -6.78 2.43
CA GLN A 181 0.45 -5.95 1.46
C GLN A 181 1.40 -5.45 0.37
N ILE A 182 1.01 -5.63 -0.90
CA ILE A 182 1.67 -4.99 -2.03
C ILE A 182 0.92 -3.69 -2.37
N ASP A 183 1.65 -2.58 -2.48
CA ASP A 183 1.10 -1.26 -2.81
C ASP A 183 1.32 -0.93 -4.28
N GLU A 184 0.24 -0.68 -5.03
CA GLU A 184 0.26 -0.35 -6.45
C GLU A 184 -0.61 0.89 -6.76
N ALA A 185 0.00 1.93 -7.31
CA ALA A 185 -0.69 3.19 -7.61
C ALA A 185 -0.60 3.60 -9.10
N ASN A 186 0.06 2.82 -9.95
CA ASN A 186 0.31 3.19 -11.34
C ASN A 186 -0.59 2.45 -12.35
N ILE A 187 -0.99 1.21 -12.04
CA ILE A 187 -1.87 0.41 -12.90
C ILE A 187 -3.22 1.10 -13.17
N PRO A 188 -3.85 1.80 -12.22
CA PRO A 188 -5.09 2.50 -12.51
C PRO A 188 -4.99 3.51 -13.67
N GLY A 189 -3.83 4.10 -13.88
CA GLY A 189 -3.55 4.99 -15.01
C GLY A 189 -2.94 4.30 -16.25
N ASN A 190 -2.61 3.02 -16.18
CA ASN A 190 -1.93 2.25 -17.22
C ASN A 190 -2.54 0.84 -17.37
N PRO A 191 -3.85 0.71 -17.59
CA PRO A 191 -4.54 -0.58 -17.59
C PRO A 191 -4.04 -1.54 -18.69
N GLN A 192 -3.41 -1.02 -19.74
CA GLN A 192 -2.80 -1.83 -20.80
C GLN A 192 -1.62 -2.69 -20.31
N ASP A 193 -0.98 -2.30 -19.21
CA ASP A 193 0.12 -3.05 -18.61
C ASP A 193 -0.34 -4.05 -17.53
N ALA A 194 -1.64 -4.14 -17.30
CA ALA A 194 -2.23 -4.98 -16.25
C ALA A 194 -1.76 -6.45 -16.30
N PRO A 195 -1.69 -7.15 -17.47
CA PRO A 195 -1.23 -8.53 -17.51
C PRO A 195 0.19 -8.73 -16.96
N ARG A 196 1.15 -7.92 -17.44
CA ARG A 196 2.56 -8.00 -16.99
C ARG A 196 2.74 -7.61 -15.52
N ALA A 197 1.97 -6.62 -15.05
CA ALA A 197 1.97 -6.23 -13.65
C ALA A 197 1.43 -7.35 -12.75
N ALA A 198 0.34 -8.03 -13.15
CA ALA A 198 -0.22 -9.16 -12.42
C ALA A 198 0.79 -10.31 -12.31
N GLU A 199 1.46 -10.66 -13.40
CA GLU A 199 2.52 -11.71 -13.38
C GLU A 199 3.60 -11.38 -12.35
N ALA A 200 4.16 -10.17 -12.40
CA ALA A 200 5.21 -9.73 -11.51
C ALA A 200 4.75 -9.66 -10.03
N MET A 201 3.55 -9.14 -9.77
CA MET A 201 2.99 -9.08 -8.42
C MET A 201 2.73 -10.48 -7.88
N ASN A 202 2.25 -11.39 -8.70
CA ASN A 202 2.00 -12.78 -8.31
C ASN A 202 3.29 -13.54 -7.94
N ILE A 203 4.44 -13.24 -8.56
CA ILE A 203 5.74 -13.78 -8.15
C ILE A 203 6.02 -13.42 -6.68
N VAL A 204 5.75 -12.17 -6.29
CA VAL A 204 5.95 -11.69 -4.90
C VAL A 204 4.90 -12.29 -3.96
N LEU A 205 3.63 -12.27 -4.34
CA LEU A 205 2.53 -12.83 -3.53
C LEU A 205 2.73 -14.33 -3.25
N ASP A 206 3.14 -15.11 -4.26
CA ASP A 206 3.36 -16.56 -4.09
C ASP A 206 4.54 -16.89 -3.18
N ALA A 207 5.50 -15.98 -3.05
CA ALA A 207 6.65 -16.17 -2.17
C ALA A 207 6.28 -16.05 -0.68
N PHE A 208 5.25 -15.30 -0.34
CA PHE A 208 4.81 -15.10 1.03
C PHE A 208 3.86 -16.19 1.50
N LYS A 209 3.98 -16.61 2.78
CA LYS A 209 3.23 -17.74 3.35
C LYS A 209 1.98 -17.34 4.14
N GLY A 210 1.90 -16.08 4.61
CA GLY A 210 0.79 -15.56 5.39
C GLY A 210 -0.35 -15.00 4.53
N GLU A 211 -1.20 -14.18 5.13
CA GLU A 211 -2.29 -13.49 4.45
C GLU A 211 -1.74 -12.44 3.46
N LYS A 212 -2.33 -12.37 2.29
CA LYS A 212 -1.88 -11.55 1.16
C LYS A 212 -2.88 -10.48 0.82
N ALA A 213 -2.47 -9.23 0.93
CA ALA A 213 -3.26 -8.07 0.55
C ALA A 213 -2.66 -7.34 -0.64
N VAL A 214 -3.49 -6.68 -1.43
CA VAL A 214 -3.02 -5.75 -2.44
C VAL A 214 -3.78 -4.44 -2.33
N HIS A 215 -3.02 -3.35 -2.11
CA HIS A 215 -3.58 -2.01 -2.07
C HIS A 215 -3.48 -1.35 -3.43
N PHE A 216 -4.61 -0.80 -3.87
CA PHE A 216 -4.70 0.03 -5.07
C PHE A 216 -5.30 1.38 -4.75
N CYS A 217 -4.60 2.42 -5.18
CA CYS A 217 -5.12 3.78 -5.16
C CYS A 217 -4.88 4.47 -6.51
N PHE A 218 -5.51 5.62 -6.68
CA PHE A 218 -5.29 6.47 -7.86
C PHE A 218 -4.19 7.52 -7.62
N GLY A 219 -3.33 7.22 -6.66
CA GLY A 219 -2.25 8.08 -6.20
C GLY A 219 -2.70 9.08 -5.12
N ASN A 220 -1.80 9.29 -4.16
CA ASN A 220 -1.98 10.28 -3.10
C ASN A 220 -0.70 11.12 -2.99
N TYR A 221 -0.43 11.96 -3.99
CA TYR A 221 0.72 12.84 -4.00
C TYR A 221 0.29 14.27 -3.69
N GLY A 222 0.63 14.73 -2.49
CA GLY A 222 0.22 16.07 -2.04
C GLY A 222 -1.31 16.22 -1.86
N GLY A 223 -2.02 15.16 -1.51
CA GLY A 223 -3.49 15.17 -1.37
C GLY A 223 -4.24 15.16 -2.71
N GLN A 224 -3.57 14.82 -3.82
CA GLN A 224 -4.18 14.82 -5.15
C GLN A 224 -4.27 13.41 -5.73
N VAL A 225 -5.35 13.15 -6.46
CA VAL A 225 -5.48 11.97 -7.32
C VAL A 225 -4.63 12.18 -8.56
N ILE A 226 -3.64 11.32 -8.78
CA ILE A 226 -2.67 11.43 -9.89
C ILE A 226 -3.13 10.64 -11.11
N GLN A 227 -3.66 9.43 -10.90
CA GLN A 227 -4.05 8.53 -11.97
C GLN A 227 -5.50 8.77 -12.39
N LYS A 228 -5.73 8.73 -13.71
CA LYS A 228 -7.08 8.73 -14.28
C LYS A 228 -7.43 7.29 -14.67
N GLY A 229 -8.55 6.79 -14.21
CA GLY A 229 -9.00 5.44 -14.48
C GLY A 229 -10.28 5.10 -13.74
N THR A 230 -10.75 3.88 -13.93
CA THR A 230 -11.95 3.34 -13.28
C THR A 230 -11.68 1.92 -12.79
N TRP A 231 -12.38 1.47 -11.77
CA TRP A 231 -12.28 0.07 -11.33
C TRP A 231 -12.80 -0.89 -12.39
N SER A 232 -13.78 -0.49 -13.19
CA SER A 232 -14.31 -1.33 -14.27
C SER A 232 -13.25 -1.75 -15.29
N ALA A 233 -12.24 -0.91 -15.56
CA ALA A 233 -11.15 -1.23 -16.48
C ALA A 233 -10.13 -2.23 -15.91
N LEU A 234 -10.21 -2.52 -14.59
CA LEU A 234 -9.22 -3.33 -13.86
C LEU A 234 -9.79 -4.66 -13.33
N ILE A 235 -11.05 -4.97 -13.53
CA ILE A 235 -11.68 -6.16 -12.94
C ILE A 235 -10.97 -7.45 -13.33
N GLU A 236 -10.63 -7.61 -14.60
CA GLU A 236 -9.90 -8.80 -15.07
C GLU A 236 -8.52 -8.90 -14.40
N PHE A 237 -7.81 -7.78 -14.28
CA PHE A 237 -6.54 -7.70 -13.57
C PHE A 237 -6.70 -8.07 -12.08
N LEU A 238 -7.68 -7.51 -11.37
CA LEU A 238 -7.93 -7.82 -9.96
C LEU A 238 -8.20 -9.31 -9.77
N ASN A 239 -8.96 -9.93 -10.68
CA ASN A 239 -9.28 -11.36 -10.65
C ASN A 239 -8.08 -12.27 -10.98
N THR A 240 -7.00 -11.72 -11.56
CA THR A 240 -5.77 -12.48 -11.87
C THR A 240 -4.81 -12.52 -10.68
N LEU A 241 -4.99 -11.64 -9.70
CA LEU A 241 -4.12 -11.56 -8.54
C LEU A 241 -4.35 -12.73 -7.56
N ARG A 242 -3.27 -13.30 -7.05
CA ARG A 242 -3.27 -14.38 -6.07
C ARG A 242 -3.18 -13.82 -4.64
N CYS A 243 -4.16 -13.01 -4.27
CA CYS A 243 -4.27 -12.39 -2.94
C CYS A 243 -5.55 -12.84 -2.23
N ASP A 244 -5.55 -12.73 -0.90
CA ASP A 244 -6.70 -13.06 -0.06
C ASP A 244 -7.69 -11.89 0.00
N HIS A 245 -7.17 -10.65 0.01
CA HIS A 245 -8.04 -9.47 -0.02
C HIS A 245 -7.43 -8.27 -0.76
N LEU A 246 -8.31 -7.40 -1.23
CA LEU A 246 -7.99 -6.12 -1.83
C LEU A 246 -8.18 -4.98 -0.82
N VAL A 247 -7.40 -3.91 -0.95
CA VAL A 247 -7.45 -2.70 -0.14
C VAL A 247 -7.64 -1.52 -1.10
N LEU A 248 -8.90 -1.10 -1.34
CA LEU A 248 -9.28 -0.26 -2.47
C LEU A 248 -9.65 1.17 -2.06
N GLU A 249 -9.09 2.17 -2.75
CA GLU A 249 -9.50 3.57 -2.64
C GLU A 249 -10.91 3.73 -3.20
N LEU A 250 -11.87 4.18 -2.36
CA LEU A 250 -13.28 4.29 -2.77
C LEU A 250 -13.96 5.59 -2.34
N LYS A 251 -13.43 6.35 -1.39
CA LYS A 251 -14.13 7.50 -0.78
C LYS A 251 -14.58 8.55 -1.78
N HIS A 252 -13.79 8.80 -2.81
CA HIS A 252 -14.08 9.78 -3.87
C HIS A 252 -14.38 9.14 -5.22
N ARG A 253 -14.65 7.83 -5.23
CA ARG A 253 -14.96 7.15 -6.48
C ARG A 253 -16.45 7.24 -6.81
N PRO A 254 -16.78 7.32 -8.11
CA PRO A 254 -18.18 7.32 -8.51
C PRO A 254 -18.86 5.98 -8.17
N GLU A 255 -20.17 6.00 -7.99
CA GLU A 255 -20.97 4.81 -7.66
C GLU A 255 -20.76 3.67 -8.66
N ALA A 256 -20.60 3.98 -9.95
CA ALA A 256 -20.32 3.01 -11.00
C ALA A 256 -19.01 2.23 -10.77
N ASP A 257 -18.02 2.81 -10.09
CA ASP A 257 -16.78 2.13 -9.74
C ASP A 257 -17.01 1.10 -8.62
N LEU A 258 -17.81 1.46 -7.62
CA LEU A 258 -18.22 0.52 -6.57
C LEU A 258 -19.05 -0.63 -7.16
N GLU A 259 -19.98 -0.31 -8.07
CA GLU A 259 -20.80 -1.33 -8.75
C GLU A 259 -19.95 -2.32 -9.57
N ALA A 260 -18.91 -1.84 -10.25
CA ALA A 260 -18.00 -2.67 -11.03
C ALA A 260 -17.33 -3.76 -10.18
N LEU A 261 -17.06 -3.49 -8.90
CA LEU A 261 -16.41 -4.44 -7.98
C LEU A 261 -17.27 -5.69 -7.69
N LYS A 262 -18.55 -5.72 -8.06
CA LYS A 262 -19.37 -6.94 -8.04
C LYS A 262 -18.78 -8.06 -8.89
N ALA A 263 -18.03 -7.71 -9.93
CA ALA A 263 -17.40 -8.64 -10.86
C ALA A 263 -16.03 -9.17 -10.36
N VAL A 264 -15.56 -8.70 -9.22
CA VAL A 264 -14.39 -9.32 -8.55
C VAL A 264 -14.81 -10.69 -8.01
N THR A 265 -14.00 -11.72 -8.27
CA THR A 265 -14.26 -13.11 -7.85
C THR A 265 -14.52 -13.20 -6.34
N SER A 266 -15.39 -14.14 -5.95
CA SER A 266 -15.78 -14.33 -4.54
C SER A 266 -14.65 -14.84 -3.65
N ASP A 267 -13.61 -15.39 -4.23
CA ASP A 267 -12.44 -15.89 -3.49
C ASP A 267 -11.56 -14.77 -2.96
N ILE A 268 -11.70 -13.56 -3.51
CA ILE A 268 -10.99 -12.36 -3.07
C ILE A 268 -11.94 -11.52 -2.20
N VAL A 269 -11.57 -11.30 -0.95
CA VAL A 269 -12.32 -10.45 -0.02
C VAL A 269 -12.10 -8.97 -0.37
N LEU A 270 -13.13 -8.15 -0.27
CA LEU A 270 -13.02 -6.72 -0.53
C LEU A 270 -12.75 -5.94 0.75
N GLY A 271 -11.69 -5.13 0.72
CA GLY A 271 -11.45 -4.05 1.64
C GLY A 271 -11.84 -2.72 0.98
N ILE A 272 -12.59 -1.91 1.68
CA ILE A 272 -13.09 -0.63 1.17
C ILE A 272 -12.54 0.56 1.95
N GLY A 273 -12.06 1.57 1.24
CA GLY A 273 -11.68 2.86 1.79
C GLY A 273 -12.90 3.68 2.19
N VAL A 274 -13.01 4.01 3.49
CA VAL A 274 -14.13 4.78 4.05
C VAL A 274 -13.67 6.06 4.75
N ILE A 275 -12.37 6.28 4.84
CA ILE A 275 -11.74 7.48 5.41
C ILE A 275 -10.94 8.21 4.32
N ASP A 276 -11.23 9.48 4.13
CA ASP A 276 -10.50 10.37 3.21
C ASP A 276 -9.15 10.78 3.82
N VAL A 277 -8.06 10.46 3.16
CA VAL A 277 -6.70 10.84 3.59
C VAL A 277 -6.16 12.08 2.88
N LYS A 278 -6.94 12.66 1.96
CA LYS A 278 -6.54 13.83 1.16
C LYS A 278 -6.95 15.16 1.80
N VAL A 279 -7.77 15.11 2.85
CA VAL A 279 -8.29 16.29 3.55
C VAL A 279 -8.18 16.17 5.07
N ASN A 280 -8.13 17.30 5.77
CA ASN A 280 -8.03 17.35 7.24
C ASN A 280 -9.36 17.12 8.00
N PRO A 281 -10.56 17.46 7.48
CA PRO A 281 -11.81 17.13 8.15
C PRO A 281 -11.84 15.63 8.53
N VAL A 282 -12.31 15.37 9.74
CA VAL A 282 -12.44 14.02 10.29
C VAL A 282 -13.88 13.57 10.10
N GLU A 283 -14.06 12.39 9.55
CA GLU A 283 -15.35 11.73 9.40
C GLU A 283 -15.99 11.48 10.76
N THR A 284 -17.31 11.48 10.82
CA THR A 284 -18.04 10.99 11.99
C THR A 284 -18.20 9.47 11.91
N ALA A 285 -18.50 8.84 13.04
CA ALA A 285 -18.87 7.41 13.06
C ALA A 285 -20.08 7.12 12.15
N ASP A 286 -21.01 8.09 12.04
CA ASP A 286 -22.17 7.97 11.14
C ASP A 286 -21.76 7.98 9.67
N ASP A 287 -20.86 8.86 9.26
CA ASP A 287 -20.37 8.92 7.89
C ASP A 287 -19.72 7.60 7.47
N VAL A 288 -18.94 7.01 8.38
CA VAL A 288 -18.26 5.71 8.14
C VAL A 288 -19.31 4.58 8.08
N ALA A 289 -20.24 4.51 9.04
CA ALA A 289 -21.29 3.49 9.05
C ALA A 289 -22.15 3.53 7.79
N VAL A 290 -22.56 4.74 7.34
CA VAL A 290 -23.32 4.94 6.09
C VAL A 290 -22.50 4.52 4.87
N SER A 291 -21.19 4.79 4.85
CA SER A 291 -20.31 4.35 3.75
C SER A 291 -20.26 2.83 3.66
N ILE A 292 -20.14 2.13 4.79
CA ILE A 292 -20.13 0.65 4.85
C ILE A 292 -21.49 0.10 4.40
N GLU A 293 -22.59 0.65 4.93
CA GLU A 293 -23.94 0.20 4.59
C GLU A 293 -24.24 0.37 3.08
N THR A 294 -23.83 1.50 2.51
CA THR A 294 -23.99 1.78 1.09
C THR A 294 -23.23 0.78 0.24
N ALA A 295 -21.97 0.53 0.60
CA ALA A 295 -21.13 -0.44 -0.11
C ALA A 295 -21.69 -1.87 0.01
N GLU A 296 -22.14 -2.28 1.18
CA GLU A 296 -22.72 -3.63 1.36
C GLU A 296 -24.03 -3.81 0.59
N LYS A 297 -24.91 -2.81 0.58
CA LYS A 297 -26.13 -2.84 -0.24
C LYS A 297 -25.83 -3.01 -1.72
N MET A 298 -24.74 -2.41 -2.19
CA MET A 298 -24.34 -2.49 -3.59
C MET A 298 -23.61 -3.78 -3.91
N LEU A 299 -22.62 -4.16 -3.12
CA LEU A 299 -21.76 -5.32 -3.38
C LEU A 299 -22.38 -6.66 -2.99
N GLY A 300 -23.36 -6.63 -2.09
CA GLY A 300 -23.98 -7.82 -1.51
C GLY A 300 -23.41 -8.19 -0.14
N ALA A 301 -24.25 -8.85 0.67
CA ALA A 301 -23.89 -9.23 2.04
C ALA A 301 -22.68 -10.16 2.09
N GLY A 302 -21.73 -9.84 2.98
CA GLY A 302 -20.53 -10.64 3.22
C GLY A 302 -19.44 -10.51 2.17
N ARG A 303 -19.53 -9.53 1.25
CA ARG A 303 -18.46 -9.24 0.29
C ARG A 303 -17.36 -8.35 0.88
N ILE A 304 -17.69 -7.53 1.86
CA ILE A 304 -16.77 -6.64 2.55
C ILE A 304 -16.25 -7.36 3.79
N GLY A 305 -14.94 -7.60 3.84
CA GLY A 305 -14.28 -8.15 5.03
C GLY A 305 -13.40 -7.13 5.76
N TRP A 306 -13.01 -6.05 5.08
CA TRP A 306 -12.13 -5.03 5.62
C TRP A 306 -12.63 -3.61 5.36
N VAL A 307 -12.43 -2.73 6.35
CA VAL A 307 -12.56 -1.28 6.17
C VAL A 307 -11.27 -0.57 6.61
N HIS A 308 -10.92 0.46 5.86
CA HIS A 308 -9.63 1.12 6.02
C HIS A 308 -9.67 2.56 5.47
N PRO A 309 -8.62 3.37 5.66
CA PRO A 309 -8.45 4.63 4.95
C PRO A 309 -8.18 4.42 3.45
N ASP A 310 -8.53 5.39 2.61
CA ASP A 310 -8.31 5.31 1.16
C ASP A 310 -6.85 5.09 0.75
N CYS A 311 -5.90 5.54 1.55
CA CYS A 311 -4.47 5.39 1.32
C CYS A 311 -3.70 5.58 2.65
N GLY A 312 -2.35 5.59 2.58
CA GLY A 312 -1.49 5.90 3.72
C GLY A 312 -1.68 7.31 4.29
N PHE A 313 -1.39 7.49 5.56
CA PHE A 313 -1.63 8.73 6.31
C PHE A 313 -0.46 9.73 6.32
N TRP A 314 0.66 9.42 5.70
CA TRP A 314 1.93 10.14 5.83
C TRP A 314 1.85 11.67 5.62
N MET A 315 0.87 12.15 4.84
CA MET A 315 0.69 13.58 4.52
C MET A 315 -0.10 14.35 5.56
N LEU A 316 -0.81 13.69 6.45
CA LEU A 316 -1.66 14.32 7.45
C LEU A 316 -0.91 14.61 8.75
N GLN A 317 -1.41 15.55 9.53
CA GLN A 317 -0.92 15.73 10.89
C GLN A 317 -1.36 14.56 11.78
N ARG A 318 -0.48 14.11 12.66
CA ARG A 318 -0.75 12.99 13.57
C ARG A 318 -2.07 13.15 14.36
N SER A 319 -2.33 14.34 14.90
CA SER A 319 -3.57 14.62 15.64
C SER A 319 -4.85 14.48 14.79
N VAL A 320 -4.75 14.62 13.47
CA VAL A 320 -5.84 14.36 12.54
C VAL A 320 -5.97 12.85 12.32
N VAL A 321 -4.85 12.17 12.09
CA VAL A 321 -4.79 10.72 11.86
C VAL A 321 -5.38 9.95 13.04
N ASP A 322 -4.98 10.28 14.26
CA ASP A 322 -5.46 9.62 15.47
C ASP A 322 -7.00 9.67 15.58
N ARG A 323 -7.61 10.81 15.22
CA ARG A 323 -9.07 10.97 15.21
C ARG A 323 -9.75 10.25 14.04
N LYS A 324 -9.09 10.19 12.86
CA LYS A 324 -9.61 9.46 11.70
C LYS A 324 -9.63 7.95 11.96
N ILE A 325 -8.60 7.42 12.62
CA ILE A 325 -8.56 6.00 13.05
C ILE A 325 -9.69 5.72 14.05
N GLU A 326 -9.89 6.61 15.01
CA GLU A 326 -10.99 6.49 15.98
C GLU A 326 -12.35 6.47 15.28
N ALA A 327 -12.59 7.39 14.34
CA ALA A 327 -13.82 7.45 13.56
C ALA A 327 -14.04 6.18 12.71
N LEU A 328 -12.97 5.63 12.13
CA LEU A 328 -13.01 4.37 11.37
C LEU A 328 -13.55 3.22 12.23
N VAL A 329 -12.97 3.03 13.41
CA VAL A 329 -13.36 1.93 14.32
C VAL A 329 -14.76 2.15 14.89
N GLN A 330 -15.06 3.36 15.38
CA GLN A 330 -16.40 3.68 15.92
C GLN A 330 -17.49 3.51 14.85
N GLY A 331 -17.21 3.87 13.60
CA GLY A 331 -18.17 3.73 12.52
C GLY A 331 -18.40 2.27 12.12
N ARG A 332 -17.34 1.45 12.06
CA ARG A 332 -17.44 0.02 11.87
C ARG A 332 -18.25 -0.62 13.01
N ASP A 333 -17.95 -0.29 14.25
CA ASP A 333 -18.64 -0.84 15.42
C ASP A 333 -20.12 -0.43 15.43
N LYS A 334 -20.42 0.82 15.08
CA LYS A 334 -21.80 1.29 14.93
C LYS A 334 -22.56 0.52 13.85
N TYR A 335 -21.93 0.28 12.69
CA TYR A 335 -22.52 -0.49 11.61
C TYR A 335 -22.82 -1.93 12.05
N LEU A 336 -21.90 -2.55 12.80
CA LEU A 336 -22.06 -3.93 13.32
C LEU A 336 -23.01 -4.02 14.55
N GLY A 337 -23.43 -2.87 15.12
CA GLY A 337 -24.24 -2.85 16.35
C GLY A 337 -23.45 -3.26 17.61
N LEU A 338 -22.14 -2.96 17.63
CA LEU A 338 -21.22 -3.21 18.74
C LEU A 338 -21.00 -1.95 19.61
N ALA A 339 -21.42 -0.78 19.18
CA ALA A 339 -21.31 0.52 19.86
C ALA A 339 -22.57 0.85 20.67
#